data_c616367927c68783d3bc2bbe8cecfef3
#
_entry.id   c616367927c68783d3bc2bbe8cecfef3
#
_cell.length_a   1.000
_cell.length_b   1.000
_cell.length_c   1.000
_cell.angle_alpha   90.00
_cell.angle_beta   90.00
_cell.angle_gamma   90.00
#
_symmetry.space_group_name_H-M   'P 1'
#
loop_
_entity.id
_entity.type
_entity.pdbx_description
1 polymer ?
#
loop_
_entity_poly.entity_id
_entity_poly.type
_entity_poly.pdbx_seq_one_letter_code
_entity_poly.pdbx_strand_id
1 'polypeptide(L)'
;MIHPTHSLSRRTALKGAALAAIGYPLLRPLAALAAAPVTLPGRAHGIKLGLASYSLSTLSVEQVIAVVRQLELKTVALFRRHAPWGTGTVEECRSVVRKFTDEGITVTSTGVVELPNDEAVVRKAFDNVSGAGLRKFVGRPTLESLPLVEKFVREYDVIVAIHNHGPTDRYPKSIDAYNAILPFDRRIGLCIDVGHGWLADEDPAATILAARDRIYQVHLKDTRGPKDGQFTDAGPVIVGRGLLDIKAIMAALVEIKFAHEAEFEYEEPVPNKVPGLAESVGFVRGLLAAM
;
A
#
# COMPACT_ATOMS: atom_id res chain seq x y z
N MET A 1 87.02 -3.58 4.71
CA MET A 1 87.99 -2.51 5.11
C MET A 1 87.13 -1.44 5.79
N ILE A 2 87.27 -1.35 7.10
CA ILE A 2 87.44 -0.16 7.91
C ILE A 2 86.25 0.72 8.18
N HIS A 3 85.76 0.62 9.39
CA HIS A 3 85.12 1.66 10.23
C HIS A 3 85.91 2.98 10.24
N PRO A 4 85.37 4.13 10.77
CA PRO A 4 84.89 4.21 12.15
C PRO A 4 83.73 5.19 12.37
N THR A 5 82.96 4.89 13.38
CA THR A 5 82.51 5.58 14.60
C THR A 5 82.92 7.05 14.76
N HIS A 6 81.95 7.88 15.13
CA HIS A 6 82.16 8.91 16.18
C HIS A 6 80.81 9.24 16.87
N SER A 7 80.88 8.98 18.17
CA SER A 7 79.95 9.50 19.18
C SER A 7 80.39 10.89 19.62
N LEU A 8 79.49 11.68 20.20
CA LEU A 8 79.62 12.66 21.29
C LEU A 8 78.31 13.45 21.35
N SER A 9 77.62 13.37 22.36
CA SER A 9 77.75 13.77 23.77
C SER A 9 77.10 15.14 24.06
N ARG A 10 76.05 15.02 24.80
CA ARG A 10 75.60 15.82 25.98
C ARG A 10 75.54 17.34 25.97
N ARG A 11 74.45 17.75 26.47
CA ARG A 11 74.15 18.79 27.46
C ARG A 11 73.72 20.18 27.00
N THR A 12 72.55 20.45 27.51
CA THR A 12 72.09 21.64 28.23
C THR A 12 71.43 22.75 27.42
N ALA A 13 70.17 22.91 27.63
CA ALA A 13 69.61 24.13 28.23
C ALA A 13 68.14 24.03 28.44
N LEU A 14 67.71 23.97 29.67
CA LEU A 14 66.38 24.35 30.11
C LEU A 14 66.16 25.82 29.79
N LYS A 15 65.13 26.14 29.00
CA LYS A 15 64.42 27.44 29.09
C LYS A 15 62.98 27.15 29.03
N GLY A 16 62.28 27.53 30.11
CA GLY A 16 60.89 27.37 30.30
C GLY A 16 60.06 28.15 29.24
N ALA A 17 59.06 27.46 28.69
CA ALA A 17 57.97 28.09 28.00
C ALA A 17 56.68 27.69 28.73
N ALA A 18 56.01 28.67 29.25
CA ALA A 18 54.72 28.54 29.90
C ALA A 18 53.73 27.89 28.95
N LEU A 19 53.19 26.71 29.28
CA LEU A 19 52.03 26.13 28.64
C LEU A 19 50.81 26.94 29.04
N ALA A 20 50.36 27.78 28.14
CA ALA A 20 49.01 28.34 28.20
C ALA A 20 48.03 27.19 28.09
N ALA A 21 47.32 26.88 29.16
CA ALA A 21 46.21 25.95 29.17
C ALA A 21 45.09 26.52 28.25
N ILE A 22 45.05 26.05 27.02
CA ILE A 22 43.89 26.24 26.17
C ILE A 22 42.79 25.35 26.75
N GLY A 23 41.86 25.97 27.49
CA GLY A 23 40.70 25.31 28.01
C GLY A 23 39.88 24.75 26.85
N TYR A 24 39.83 23.42 26.73
CA TYR A 24 38.82 22.74 25.91
C TYR A 24 37.46 23.13 26.47
N PRO A 25 36.54 23.68 25.65
CA PRO A 25 35.20 23.84 26.10
C PRO A 25 34.65 22.45 26.44
N LEU A 26 34.23 22.28 27.70
CA LEU A 26 33.47 21.13 28.15
C LEU A 26 32.38 20.84 27.14
N LEU A 27 32.47 19.72 26.44
CA LEU A 27 31.37 19.15 25.66
C LEU A 27 30.17 19.05 26.61
N ARG A 28 29.28 20.02 26.53
CA ARG A 28 27.94 19.89 27.10
C ARG A 28 27.35 18.62 26.47
N PRO A 29 26.83 17.67 27.28
CA PRO A 29 26.06 16.60 26.68
C PRO A 29 24.98 17.25 25.83
N LEU A 30 24.98 16.97 24.52
CA LEU A 30 23.82 17.23 23.70
C LEU A 30 22.69 16.48 24.42
N ALA A 31 21.87 17.22 25.17
CA ALA A 31 20.56 16.71 25.56
C ALA A 31 19.95 16.22 24.24
N ALA A 32 19.75 14.92 24.13
CA ALA A 32 18.99 14.37 23.04
C ALA A 32 17.67 15.16 23.06
N LEU A 33 17.54 16.11 22.14
CA LEU A 33 16.22 16.59 21.79
C LEU A 33 15.50 15.31 21.37
N ALA A 34 14.68 14.79 22.27
CA ALA A 34 13.66 13.86 21.88
C ALA A 34 12.89 14.61 20.79
N ALA A 35 13.20 14.25 19.53
CA ALA A 35 12.43 14.77 18.42
C ALA A 35 10.99 14.44 18.78
N ALA A 36 10.14 15.47 18.88
CA ALA A 36 8.71 15.26 18.99
C ALA A 36 8.37 14.25 17.92
N PRO A 37 7.54 13.21 18.22
CA PRO A 37 7.18 12.24 17.22
C PRO A 37 6.70 13.02 16.01
N VAL A 38 7.42 12.90 14.90
CA VAL A 38 6.98 13.43 13.62
C VAL A 38 5.71 12.65 13.34
N THR A 39 4.58 13.25 13.64
CA THR A 39 3.28 12.77 13.18
C THR A 39 3.33 12.90 11.67
N LEU A 40 3.88 11.86 11.02
CA LEU A 40 3.78 11.76 9.58
C LEU A 40 2.29 11.82 9.23
N PRO A 41 1.86 12.77 8.41
CA PRO A 41 0.45 12.94 8.11
C PRO A 41 -0.04 11.71 7.36
N GLY A 42 -0.53 10.70 8.12
CA GLY A 42 -1.15 9.50 7.54
C GLY A 42 -2.50 9.81 6.88
N ARG A 43 -2.90 11.09 6.82
CA ARG A 43 -4.14 11.59 6.25
C ARG A 43 -3.92 12.92 5.54
N ALA A 44 -2.83 13.07 4.80
CA ALA A 44 -2.72 14.21 3.92
C ALA A 44 -3.91 14.17 2.94
N HIS A 45 -4.69 15.24 2.92
CA HIS A 45 -5.87 15.40 2.05
C HIS A 45 -7.02 14.40 2.27
N GLY A 46 -7.09 13.70 3.40
CA GLY A 46 -8.15 12.74 3.71
C GLY A 46 -7.92 11.32 3.14
N ILE A 47 -6.90 11.13 2.29
CA ILE A 47 -6.55 9.83 1.72
C ILE A 47 -5.94 8.95 2.80
N LYS A 48 -6.47 7.73 2.93
CA LYS A 48 -5.96 6.73 3.86
C LYS A 48 -5.01 5.80 3.12
N LEU A 49 -3.72 5.85 3.46
CA LEU A 49 -2.75 4.91 2.91
C LEU A 49 -2.84 3.58 3.67
N GLY A 50 -2.93 2.48 2.93
CA GLY A 50 -3.06 1.14 3.46
C GLY A 50 -2.19 0.13 2.73
N LEU A 51 -2.33 -1.13 3.11
CA LEU A 51 -1.62 -2.25 2.49
C LEU A 51 -2.62 -3.27 1.93
N ALA A 52 -2.49 -3.64 0.66
CA ALA A 52 -3.06 -4.87 0.14
C ALA A 52 -2.17 -6.05 0.55
N SER A 53 -2.67 -6.92 1.43
CA SER A 53 -1.87 -8.00 2.00
C SER A 53 -1.45 -9.07 0.98
N TYR A 54 -1.94 -8.99 -0.26
CA TYR A 54 -1.42 -9.77 -1.39
C TYR A 54 0.08 -9.55 -1.58
N SER A 55 0.59 -8.34 -1.38
CA SER A 55 2.02 -8.04 -1.39
C SER A 55 2.85 -8.98 -0.49
N LEU A 56 2.23 -9.47 0.57
CA LEU A 56 2.83 -10.32 1.60
C LEU A 56 2.19 -11.70 1.63
N SER A 57 1.72 -12.20 0.50
CA SER A 57 0.93 -13.44 0.37
C SER A 57 1.63 -14.71 0.86
N THR A 58 2.95 -14.68 1.05
CA THR A 58 3.74 -15.80 1.59
C THR A 58 3.93 -15.75 3.10
N LEU A 59 3.55 -14.64 3.75
CA LEU A 59 3.72 -14.43 5.19
C LEU A 59 2.49 -14.91 5.97
N SER A 60 2.67 -15.20 7.27
CA SER A 60 1.55 -15.47 8.18
C SER A 60 0.80 -14.17 8.52
N VAL A 61 -0.40 -14.31 9.10
CA VAL A 61 -1.20 -13.16 9.57
C VAL A 61 -0.41 -12.31 10.57
N GLU A 62 0.29 -12.92 11.50
CA GLU A 62 1.09 -12.26 12.53
C GLU A 62 2.28 -11.48 11.91
N GLN A 63 2.90 -12.06 10.88
CA GLN A 63 3.96 -11.39 10.13
C GLN A 63 3.42 -10.20 9.33
N VAL A 64 2.24 -10.34 8.71
CA VAL A 64 1.58 -9.21 8.01
C VAL A 64 1.28 -8.07 8.99
N ILE A 65 0.74 -8.39 10.18
CA ILE A 65 0.50 -7.40 11.25
C ILE A 65 1.79 -6.67 11.61
N ALA A 66 2.88 -7.40 11.82
CA ALA A 66 4.18 -6.81 12.14
C ALA A 66 4.68 -5.85 11.05
N VAL A 67 4.53 -6.24 9.78
CA VAL A 67 4.91 -5.38 8.64
C VAL A 67 4.04 -4.13 8.54
N VAL A 68 2.71 -4.25 8.68
CA VAL A 68 1.79 -3.09 8.67
C VAL A 68 2.16 -2.08 9.77
N ARG A 69 2.51 -2.57 10.97
CA ARG A 69 2.97 -1.74 12.08
C ARG A 69 4.33 -1.10 11.79
N GLN A 70 5.28 -1.85 11.26
CA GLN A 70 6.61 -1.34 10.88
C GLN A 70 6.53 -0.23 9.82
N LEU A 71 5.58 -0.33 8.89
CA LEU A 71 5.31 0.69 7.87
C LEU A 71 4.47 1.87 8.41
N GLU A 72 4.07 1.82 9.69
CA GLU A 72 3.18 2.80 10.33
C GLU A 72 1.86 3.01 9.57
N LEU A 73 1.39 1.95 8.89
CA LEU A 73 0.07 1.93 8.27
C LEU A 73 -0.99 1.56 9.31
N LYS A 74 -2.24 1.96 9.06
CA LYS A 74 -3.37 1.71 9.96
C LYS A 74 -4.49 0.93 9.32
N THR A 75 -4.40 0.67 8.02
CA THR A 75 -5.43 -0.02 7.25
C THR A 75 -4.84 -1.12 6.39
N VAL A 76 -5.61 -2.18 6.18
CA VAL A 76 -5.23 -3.33 5.37
C VAL A 76 -6.43 -3.93 4.64
N ALA A 77 -6.26 -4.31 3.36
CA ALA A 77 -7.14 -5.25 2.67
C ALA A 77 -6.56 -6.65 2.76
N LEU A 78 -7.37 -7.61 3.20
CA LEU A 78 -6.90 -8.97 3.46
C LEU A 78 -7.12 -9.90 2.28
N PHE A 79 -6.02 -10.36 1.70
CA PHE A 79 -6.02 -11.35 0.64
C PHE A 79 -6.52 -12.72 1.13
N ARG A 80 -7.11 -13.51 0.20
CA ARG A 80 -7.74 -14.82 0.49
C ARG A 80 -6.86 -15.84 1.23
N ARG A 81 -5.52 -15.74 1.15
CA ARG A 81 -4.60 -16.62 1.91
C ARG A 81 -4.52 -16.24 3.39
N HIS A 82 -4.86 -15.02 3.73
CA HIS A 82 -4.88 -14.53 5.10
C HIS A 82 -6.27 -14.65 5.73
N ALA A 83 -7.35 -14.52 4.91
CA ALA A 83 -8.72 -14.74 5.37
C ALA A 83 -9.57 -15.38 4.26
N PRO A 84 -10.28 -16.49 4.53
CA PRO A 84 -10.92 -17.32 3.49
C PRO A 84 -12.30 -16.80 3.07
N TRP A 85 -12.36 -15.58 2.53
CA TRP A 85 -13.60 -14.83 2.24
C TRP A 85 -14.66 -15.58 1.41
N GLY A 86 -14.24 -16.31 0.37
CA GLY A 86 -15.15 -17.04 -0.51
C GLY A 86 -15.35 -18.51 -0.12
N THR A 87 -14.52 -19.07 0.78
CA THR A 87 -14.50 -20.52 1.04
C THR A 87 -14.68 -20.90 2.49
N GLY A 88 -14.27 -20.05 3.41
CA GLY A 88 -14.35 -20.30 4.85
C GLY A 88 -15.71 -20.03 5.47
N THR A 89 -15.72 -19.98 6.78
CA THR A 89 -16.87 -19.61 7.60
C THR A 89 -16.77 -18.15 8.06
N VAL A 90 -17.90 -17.59 8.47
CA VAL A 90 -17.96 -16.25 9.08
C VAL A 90 -17.02 -16.15 10.29
N GLU A 91 -16.96 -17.20 11.14
CA GLU A 91 -16.11 -17.15 12.33
C GLU A 91 -14.61 -17.19 12.01
N GLU A 92 -14.21 -17.96 11.01
CA GLU A 92 -12.81 -17.94 10.53
C GLU A 92 -12.42 -16.55 10.04
N CYS A 93 -13.25 -15.92 9.20
CA CYS A 93 -13.00 -14.57 8.72
C CYS A 93 -12.97 -13.54 9.86
N ARG A 94 -13.94 -13.61 10.78
CA ARG A 94 -14.03 -12.74 11.97
C ARG A 94 -12.82 -12.91 12.89
N SER A 95 -12.39 -14.13 13.12
CA SER A 95 -11.21 -14.42 13.93
C SER A 95 -9.95 -13.76 13.39
N VAL A 96 -9.74 -13.79 12.07
CA VAL A 96 -8.62 -13.11 11.43
C VAL A 96 -8.75 -11.59 11.56
N VAL A 97 -9.94 -11.03 11.31
CA VAL A 97 -10.17 -9.58 11.44
C VAL A 97 -9.84 -9.11 12.87
N ARG A 98 -10.27 -9.87 13.90
CA ARG A 98 -9.95 -9.54 15.29
C ARG A 98 -8.45 -9.43 15.56
N LYS A 99 -7.61 -10.34 15.04
CA LYS A 99 -6.15 -10.27 15.21
C LYS A 99 -5.56 -8.92 14.76
N PHE A 100 -6.08 -8.35 13.68
CA PHE A 100 -5.67 -7.02 13.22
C PHE A 100 -6.22 -5.90 14.09
N THR A 101 -7.50 -5.98 14.47
CA THR A 101 -8.13 -4.93 15.27
C THR A 101 -7.57 -4.87 16.69
N ASP A 102 -7.21 -6.00 17.28
CA ASP A 102 -6.54 -6.07 18.59
C ASP A 102 -5.16 -5.38 18.59
N GLU A 103 -4.54 -5.29 17.41
CA GLU A 103 -3.27 -4.57 17.20
C GLU A 103 -3.48 -3.13 16.65
N GLY A 104 -4.70 -2.62 16.70
CA GLY A 104 -5.05 -1.26 16.26
C GLY A 104 -4.99 -1.05 14.75
N ILE A 105 -5.09 -2.12 13.96
CA ILE A 105 -5.13 -2.08 12.49
C ILE A 105 -6.56 -2.35 12.04
N THR A 106 -7.10 -1.47 11.19
CA THR A 106 -8.43 -1.63 10.63
C THR A 106 -8.36 -2.47 9.35
N VAL A 107 -9.10 -3.58 9.31
CA VAL A 107 -9.35 -4.31 8.06
C VAL A 107 -10.47 -3.58 7.33
N THR A 108 -10.16 -2.98 6.20
CA THR A 108 -11.09 -2.11 5.45
C THR A 108 -11.75 -2.80 4.29
N SER A 109 -11.14 -3.89 3.79
CA SER A 109 -11.58 -4.59 2.61
C SER A 109 -10.96 -5.98 2.53
N THR A 110 -11.29 -6.70 1.48
CA THR A 110 -10.67 -7.98 1.12
C THR A 110 -9.72 -7.80 -0.07
N GLY A 111 -8.90 -8.82 -0.37
CA GLY A 111 -8.42 -9.01 -1.74
C GLY A 111 -9.57 -9.43 -2.66
N VAL A 112 -9.25 -9.68 -3.92
CA VAL A 112 -10.27 -10.00 -4.93
C VAL A 112 -11.05 -11.28 -4.57
N VAL A 113 -12.38 -11.16 -4.54
CA VAL A 113 -13.34 -12.26 -4.35
C VAL A 113 -14.11 -12.46 -5.65
N GLU A 114 -14.12 -13.70 -6.17
CA GLU A 114 -14.91 -14.04 -7.37
C GLU A 114 -16.40 -14.03 -7.04
N LEU A 115 -17.18 -13.41 -7.92
CA LEU A 115 -18.63 -13.31 -7.81
C LEU A 115 -19.29 -13.81 -9.11
N PRO A 116 -19.32 -15.13 -9.34
CA PRO A 116 -19.98 -15.72 -10.50
C PRO A 116 -21.50 -15.54 -10.41
N ASN A 117 -22.21 -15.86 -11.49
CA ASN A 117 -23.68 -15.87 -11.47
C ASN A 117 -24.22 -17.13 -10.76
N ASP A 118 -23.87 -17.28 -9.48
CA ASP A 118 -24.27 -18.37 -8.57
C ASP A 118 -24.65 -17.77 -7.21
N GLU A 119 -25.95 -17.87 -6.88
CA GLU A 119 -26.48 -17.25 -5.66
C GLU A 119 -25.82 -17.77 -4.39
N ALA A 120 -25.50 -19.06 -4.31
CA ALA A 120 -24.91 -19.66 -3.10
C ALA A 120 -23.47 -19.16 -2.90
N VAL A 121 -22.69 -19.04 -3.98
CA VAL A 121 -21.30 -18.54 -3.94
C VAL A 121 -21.31 -17.05 -3.57
N VAL A 122 -22.16 -16.25 -4.20
CA VAL A 122 -22.23 -14.82 -3.92
C VAL A 122 -22.72 -14.57 -2.50
N ARG A 123 -23.79 -15.24 -2.05
CA ARG A 123 -24.30 -15.14 -0.67
C ARG A 123 -23.21 -15.46 0.34
N LYS A 124 -22.49 -16.54 0.15
CA LYS A 124 -21.39 -16.94 1.05
C LYS A 124 -20.33 -15.85 1.20
N ALA A 125 -19.94 -15.20 0.11
CA ALA A 125 -19.00 -14.09 0.15
C ALA A 125 -19.53 -12.91 0.99
N PHE A 126 -20.80 -12.53 0.78
CA PHE A 126 -21.43 -11.46 1.54
C PHE A 126 -21.63 -11.82 3.01
N ASP A 127 -22.03 -13.07 3.33
CA ASP A 127 -22.13 -13.56 4.71
C ASP A 127 -20.79 -13.42 5.45
N ASN A 128 -19.71 -13.89 4.83
CA ASN A 128 -18.38 -13.86 5.43
C ASN A 128 -17.87 -12.42 5.64
N VAL A 129 -18.01 -11.56 4.64
CA VAL A 129 -17.59 -10.17 4.68
C VAL A 129 -18.38 -9.38 5.73
N SER A 130 -19.71 -9.40 5.63
CA SER A 130 -20.59 -8.68 6.56
C SER A 130 -20.50 -9.25 7.97
N GLY A 131 -20.49 -10.59 8.11
CA GLY A 131 -20.39 -11.28 9.37
C GLY A 131 -19.03 -11.06 10.08
N ALA A 132 -17.97 -10.80 9.34
CA ALA A 132 -16.69 -10.39 9.91
C ALA A 132 -16.63 -8.89 10.27
N GLY A 133 -17.70 -8.13 10.00
CA GLY A 133 -17.82 -6.72 10.36
C GLY A 133 -17.36 -5.74 9.27
N LEU A 134 -17.06 -6.21 8.05
CA LEU A 134 -16.69 -5.34 6.94
C LEU A 134 -17.93 -4.78 6.24
N ARG A 135 -17.80 -3.57 5.70
CA ARG A 135 -18.84 -2.89 4.91
C ARG A 135 -18.44 -2.66 3.45
N LYS A 136 -17.28 -3.17 3.08
CA LYS A 136 -16.72 -3.08 1.73
C LYS A 136 -15.85 -4.29 1.45
N PHE A 137 -15.85 -4.76 0.22
CA PHE A 137 -14.89 -5.74 -0.26
C PHE A 137 -14.60 -5.58 -1.76
N VAL A 138 -13.45 -6.09 -2.18
CA VAL A 138 -13.07 -6.11 -3.59
C VAL A 138 -13.69 -7.33 -4.25
N GLY A 139 -14.49 -7.10 -5.28
CA GLY A 139 -15.21 -8.14 -6.00
C GLY A 139 -14.84 -8.20 -7.47
N ARG A 140 -14.99 -9.39 -8.06
CA ARG A 140 -14.83 -9.61 -9.50
C ARG A 140 -16.09 -10.31 -10.08
N PRO A 141 -17.22 -9.58 -10.19
CA PRO A 141 -18.44 -10.14 -10.76
C PRO A 141 -18.28 -10.41 -12.26
N THR A 142 -19.04 -11.37 -12.79
CA THR A 142 -19.30 -11.42 -14.24
C THR A 142 -20.35 -10.38 -14.61
N LEU A 143 -20.46 -10.03 -15.88
CA LEU A 143 -21.51 -9.10 -16.33
C LEU A 143 -22.91 -9.65 -16.02
N GLU A 144 -23.08 -10.97 -16.18
CA GLU A 144 -24.33 -11.66 -15.90
C GLU A 144 -24.66 -11.71 -14.39
N SER A 145 -23.66 -11.64 -13.53
CA SER A 145 -23.88 -11.66 -12.07
C SER A 145 -24.16 -10.29 -11.48
N LEU A 146 -24.00 -9.18 -12.22
CA LEU A 146 -24.22 -7.82 -11.69
C LEU A 146 -25.63 -7.63 -11.07
N PRO A 147 -26.75 -8.12 -11.67
CA PRO A 147 -28.06 -8.03 -11.02
C PRO A 147 -28.13 -8.80 -9.70
N LEU A 148 -27.46 -9.96 -9.62
CA LEU A 148 -27.38 -10.75 -8.40
C LEU A 148 -26.54 -10.04 -7.34
N VAL A 149 -25.41 -9.45 -7.71
CA VAL A 149 -24.57 -8.65 -6.81
C VAL A 149 -25.35 -7.43 -6.31
N GLU A 150 -26.14 -6.76 -7.16
CA GLU A 150 -27.02 -5.65 -6.76
C GLU A 150 -28.03 -6.08 -5.69
N LYS A 151 -28.68 -7.24 -5.84
CA LYS A 151 -29.56 -7.80 -4.82
C LYS A 151 -28.84 -7.85 -3.46
N PHE A 152 -27.61 -8.38 -3.43
CA PHE A 152 -26.86 -8.59 -2.19
C PHE A 152 -26.28 -7.29 -1.62
N VAL A 153 -25.83 -6.34 -2.42
CA VAL A 153 -25.37 -5.02 -1.88
C VAL A 153 -26.53 -4.29 -1.19
N ARG A 154 -27.76 -4.48 -1.65
CA ARG A 154 -28.96 -3.92 -0.99
C ARG A 154 -29.32 -4.69 0.27
N GLU A 155 -29.27 -6.03 0.23
CA GLU A 155 -29.63 -6.91 1.36
C GLU A 155 -28.68 -6.72 2.56
N TYR A 156 -27.37 -6.63 2.31
CA TYR A 156 -26.32 -6.59 3.35
C TYR A 156 -25.82 -5.17 3.67
N ASP A 157 -26.22 -4.18 2.88
CA ASP A 157 -25.67 -2.81 2.95
C ASP A 157 -24.14 -2.79 2.89
N VAL A 158 -23.59 -3.49 1.92
CA VAL A 158 -22.14 -3.66 1.70
C VAL A 158 -21.74 -3.14 0.34
N ILE A 159 -20.62 -2.45 0.25
CA ILE A 159 -20.03 -1.96 -1.00
C ILE A 159 -19.24 -3.09 -1.66
N VAL A 160 -19.44 -3.27 -2.96
CA VAL A 160 -18.58 -4.11 -3.83
C VAL A 160 -17.74 -3.21 -4.71
N ALA A 161 -16.44 -3.22 -4.53
CA ALA A 161 -15.49 -2.48 -5.34
C ALA A 161 -14.90 -3.40 -6.43
N ILE A 162 -15.26 -3.18 -7.69
CA ILE A 162 -14.81 -4.02 -8.81
C ILE A 162 -13.37 -3.67 -9.15
N HIS A 163 -12.53 -4.71 -9.25
CA HIS A 163 -11.12 -4.61 -9.56
C HIS A 163 -10.87 -4.86 -11.05
N ASN A 164 -10.16 -3.94 -11.72
CA ASN A 164 -9.63 -4.13 -13.07
C ASN A 164 -8.30 -4.90 -12.99
N HIS A 165 -8.03 -5.79 -13.97
CA HIS A 165 -6.88 -6.70 -13.86
C HIS A 165 -6.05 -6.82 -15.15
N GLY A 166 -6.11 -5.80 -16.01
CA GLY A 166 -5.27 -5.69 -17.20
C GLY A 166 -5.83 -6.39 -18.45
N PRO A 167 -5.04 -6.45 -19.54
CA PRO A 167 -5.55 -6.67 -20.90
C PRO A 167 -6.34 -7.98 -21.12
N THR A 168 -6.07 -9.02 -20.36
CA THR A 168 -6.70 -10.34 -20.55
C THR A 168 -7.84 -10.62 -19.57
N ASP A 169 -8.16 -9.68 -18.69
CA ASP A 169 -9.25 -9.83 -17.73
C ASP A 169 -10.61 -9.43 -18.31
N ARG A 170 -11.69 -9.78 -17.61
CA ARG A 170 -13.06 -9.35 -17.96
C ARG A 170 -13.26 -7.84 -17.80
N TYR A 171 -12.48 -7.21 -16.93
CA TYR A 171 -12.40 -5.77 -16.75
C TYR A 171 -10.94 -5.34 -17.01
N PRO A 172 -10.55 -5.17 -18.28
CA PRO A 172 -9.18 -4.76 -18.60
C PRO A 172 -8.83 -3.39 -18.02
N LYS A 173 -9.77 -2.46 -18.15
CA LYS A 173 -9.67 -1.07 -17.69
C LYS A 173 -10.71 -0.79 -16.60
N SER A 174 -10.38 0.13 -15.72
CA SER A 174 -11.32 0.60 -14.70
C SER A 174 -12.53 1.31 -15.34
N ILE A 175 -12.31 2.03 -16.44
CA ILE A 175 -13.40 2.72 -17.16
C ILE A 175 -14.41 1.73 -17.77
N ASP A 176 -13.97 0.53 -18.17
CA ASP A 176 -14.87 -0.51 -18.67
C ASP A 176 -15.79 -1.01 -17.54
N ALA A 177 -15.21 -1.26 -16.36
CA ALA A 177 -15.99 -1.62 -15.17
C ALA A 177 -16.94 -0.49 -14.77
N TYR A 178 -16.50 0.77 -14.81
CA TYR A 178 -17.33 1.94 -14.53
C TYR A 178 -18.56 1.99 -15.43
N ASN A 179 -18.36 1.87 -16.73
CA ASN A 179 -19.46 1.90 -17.71
C ASN A 179 -20.44 0.75 -17.50
N ALA A 180 -19.95 -0.45 -17.17
CA ALA A 180 -20.79 -1.63 -16.93
C ALA A 180 -21.69 -1.47 -15.69
N ILE A 181 -21.27 -0.72 -14.68
CA ILE A 181 -22.00 -0.57 -13.41
C ILE A 181 -22.89 0.68 -13.34
N LEU A 182 -22.86 1.55 -14.31
CA LEU A 182 -23.69 2.78 -14.30
C LEU A 182 -25.19 2.53 -14.04
N PRO A 183 -25.82 1.47 -14.58
CA PRO A 183 -27.25 1.19 -14.34
C PRO A 183 -27.56 0.67 -12.93
N PHE A 184 -26.53 0.22 -12.17
CA PHE A 184 -26.71 -0.49 -10.91
C PHE A 184 -26.57 0.43 -9.68
N ASP A 185 -26.93 -0.12 -8.52
CA ASP A 185 -26.83 0.54 -7.22
C ASP A 185 -25.41 1.15 -7.01
N ARG A 186 -25.39 2.35 -6.41
CA ARG A 186 -24.12 3.08 -6.22
C ARG A 186 -23.12 2.35 -5.31
N ARG A 187 -23.55 1.41 -4.49
CA ARG A 187 -22.66 0.56 -3.68
C ARG A 187 -21.86 -0.44 -4.52
N ILE A 188 -22.19 -0.62 -5.80
CA ILE A 188 -21.30 -1.26 -6.77
C ILE A 188 -20.42 -0.19 -7.38
N GLY A 189 -19.14 -0.19 -7.08
CA GLY A 189 -18.17 0.79 -7.54
C GLY A 189 -16.85 0.16 -7.92
N LEU A 190 -15.76 0.91 -7.80
CA LEU A 190 -14.46 0.55 -8.31
C LEU A 190 -13.41 0.41 -7.21
N CYS A 191 -12.57 -0.59 -7.35
CA CYS A 191 -11.23 -0.67 -6.85
C CYS A 191 -10.28 -0.45 -8.03
N ILE A 192 -9.82 0.77 -8.25
CA ILE A 192 -8.95 1.09 -9.38
C ILE A 192 -7.54 0.57 -9.10
N ASP A 193 -7.10 -0.39 -9.89
CA ASP A 193 -5.70 -0.80 -9.91
C ASP A 193 -4.97 0.00 -10.99
N VAL A 194 -4.11 0.91 -10.55
CA VAL A 194 -3.44 1.86 -11.46
C VAL A 194 -2.41 1.17 -12.35
N GLY A 195 -1.75 0.10 -11.85
CA GLY A 195 -0.76 -0.65 -12.62
C GLY A 195 -1.40 -1.49 -13.70
N HIS A 196 -2.47 -2.21 -13.38
CA HIS A 196 -3.23 -3.00 -14.35
C HIS A 196 -3.93 -2.11 -15.39
N GLY A 197 -4.45 -0.95 -14.98
CA GLY A 197 -5.00 0.04 -15.91
C GLY A 197 -3.94 0.54 -16.89
N TRP A 198 -2.75 0.88 -16.42
CA TRP A 198 -1.63 1.28 -17.27
C TRP A 198 -1.29 0.22 -18.32
N LEU A 199 -1.18 -1.05 -17.93
CA LEU A 199 -0.90 -2.15 -18.84
C LEU A 199 -1.98 -2.35 -19.90
N ALA A 200 -3.23 -2.01 -19.59
CA ALA A 200 -4.36 -2.02 -20.52
C ALA A 200 -4.48 -0.74 -21.35
N ASP A 201 -3.45 0.10 -21.40
CA ASP A 201 -3.47 1.39 -22.09
C ASP A 201 -4.57 2.34 -21.58
N GLU A 202 -4.74 2.38 -20.27
CA GLU A 202 -5.57 3.35 -19.56
C GLU A 202 -4.69 4.47 -18.99
N ASP A 203 -5.22 5.68 -18.90
CA ASP A 203 -4.66 6.76 -18.07
C ASP A 203 -5.35 6.70 -16.70
N PRO A 204 -4.68 6.22 -15.64
CA PRO A 204 -5.32 6.07 -14.33
C PRO A 204 -5.77 7.40 -13.72
N ALA A 205 -5.02 8.50 -13.95
CA ALA A 205 -5.38 9.81 -13.42
C ALA A 205 -6.65 10.35 -14.09
N ALA A 206 -6.75 10.23 -15.41
CA ALA A 206 -7.95 10.61 -16.15
C ALA A 206 -9.16 9.76 -15.75
N THR A 207 -8.97 8.45 -15.55
CA THR A 207 -10.05 7.55 -15.11
C THR A 207 -10.52 7.88 -13.70
N ILE A 208 -9.61 8.22 -12.77
CA ILE A 208 -9.98 8.66 -11.42
C ILE A 208 -10.89 9.89 -11.48
N LEU A 209 -10.56 10.87 -12.32
CA LEU A 209 -11.38 12.07 -12.48
C LEU A 209 -12.74 11.75 -13.12
N ALA A 210 -12.79 10.85 -14.10
CA ALA A 210 -14.02 10.48 -14.80
C ALA A 210 -14.99 9.68 -13.91
N ALA A 211 -14.46 8.72 -13.13
CA ALA A 211 -15.26 7.79 -12.30
C ALA A 211 -15.42 8.25 -10.84
N ARG A 212 -15.07 9.51 -10.53
CA ARG A 212 -14.94 10.08 -9.17
C ARG A 212 -16.07 9.73 -8.18
N ASP A 213 -17.26 9.45 -8.64
CA ASP A 213 -18.44 9.20 -7.80
C ASP A 213 -18.66 7.73 -7.43
N ARG A 214 -17.79 6.83 -7.92
CA ARG A 214 -17.90 5.38 -7.75
C ARG A 214 -16.61 4.71 -7.27
N ILE A 215 -15.58 5.47 -6.88
CA ILE A 215 -14.30 4.91 -6.45
C ILE A 215 -14.31 4.68 -4.95
N TYR A 216 -14.16 3.44 -4.53
CA TYR A 216 -14.15 3.03 -3.12
C TYR A 216 -12.82 2.47 -2.64
N GLN A 217 -11.89 2.20 -3.56
CA GLN A 217 -10.55 1.71 -3.25
C GLN A 217 -9.62 1.96 -4.43
N VAL A 218 -8.33 2.11 -4.15
CA VAL A 218 -7.28 2.22 -5.17
C VAL A 218 -6.14 1.30 -4.77
N HIS A 219 -5.65 0.48 -5.71
CA HIS A 219 -4.39 -0.24 -5.56
C HIS A 219 -3.27 0.56 -6.22
N LEU A 220 -2.30 0.97 -5.39
CA LEU A 220 -1.12 1.69 -5.84
C LEU A 220 -0.05 0.66 -6.23
N LYS A 221 0.19 0.58 -7.53
CA LYS A 221 1.23 -0.23 -8.17
C LYS A 221 2.07 0.63 -9.08
N ASP A 222 3.26 0.16 -9.40
CA ASP A 222 4.09 0.77 -10.45
C ASP A 222 4.81 -0.33 -11.24
N THR A 223 5.16 -0.04 -12.49
CA THR A 223 5.75 -1.00 -13.40
C THR A 223 6.73 -0.34 -14.35
N ARG A 224 7.72 -1.11 -14.82
CA ARG A 224 8.62 -0.72 -15.92
C ARG A 224 8.17 -1.27 -17.27
N GLY A 225 7.12 -2.07 -17.28
CA GLY A 225 6.67 -2.72 -18.48
C GLY A 225 5.92 -1.79 -19.43
N PRO A 226 5.94 -2.12 -20.71
CA PRO A 226 5.17 -1.40 -21.72
C PRO A 226 3.68 -1.57 -21.48
N LYS A 227 2.88 -0.65 -22.02
CA LYS A 227 1.45 -0.84 -22.19
C LYS A 227 1.18 -2.10 -23.03
N ASP A 228 0.02 -2.70 -22.85
CA ASP A 228 -0.41 -3.98 -23.47
C ASP A 228 0.32 -5.23 -22.97
N GLY A 229 1.13 -5.12 -21.90
CA GLY A 229 1.81 -6.24 -21.26
C GLY A 229 1.00 -6.86 -20.12
N GLN A 230 1.39 -8.08 -19.73
CA GLN A 230 0.96 -8.67 -18.47
C GLN A 230 1.77 -8.04 -17.32
N PHE A 231 1.15 -7.82 -16.16
CA PHE A 231 1.83 -7.17 -15.05
C PHE A 231 3.09 -7.94 -14.59
N THR A 232 3.02 -9.26 -14.59
CA THR A 232 4.15 -10.14 -14.25
C THR A 232 5.32 -10.02 -15.23
N ASP A 233 5.02 -9.86 -16.52
CA ASP A 233 6.03 -9.73 -17.59
C ASP A 233 6.54 -8.29 -17.69
N ALA A 234 5.73 -7.35 -17.26
CA ALA A 234 6.00 -5.92 -17.33
C ALA A 234 6.91 -5.38 -16.21
N GLY A 235 7.35 -6.24 -15.30
CA GLY A 235 8.28 -5.87 -14.23
C GLY A 235 7.65 -4.93 -13.20
N PRO A 236 6.85 -5.46 -12.24
CA PRO A 236 6.38 -4.69 -11.10
C PRO A 236 7.57 -4.13 -10.31
N VAL A 237 7.47 -2.89 -9.87
CA VAL A 237 8.54 -2.20 -9.15
C VAL A 237 8.01 -1.39 -7.97
N ILE A 238 8.92 -0.85 -7.18
CA ILE A 238 8.63 0.10 -6.11
C ILE A 238 7.88 1.31 -6.69
N VAL A 239 6.80 1.72 -6.04
CA VAL A 239 6.00 2.89 -6.45
C VAL A 239 6.88 4.14 -6.49
N GLY A 240 6.89 4.80 -7.64
CA GLY A 240 7.75 5.95 -7.94
C GLY A 240 9.05 5.60 -8.68
N ARG A 241 9.31 4.31 -8.95
CA ARG A 241 10.46 3.86 -9.76
C ARG A 241 10.08 3.31 -11.13
N GLY A 242 8.80 3.30 -11.45
CA GLY A 242 8.27 2.80 -12.71
C GLY A 242 7.93 3.89 -13.72
N LEU A 243 6.95 3.59 -14.54
CA LEU A 243 6.53 4.43 -15.67
C LEU A 243 5.24 5.21 -15.39
N LEU A 244 4.52 4.91 -14.30
CA LEU A 244 3.28 5.60 -13.97
C LEU A 244 3.58 7.00 -13.41
N ASP A 245 2.80 7.99 -13.83
CA ASP A 245 2.81 9.31 -13.20
C ASP A 245 2.05 9.27 -11.87
N ILE A 246 2.74 8.74 -10.84
CA ILE A 246 2.18 8.63 -9.48
C ILE A 246 1.77 10.00 -8.94
N LYS A 247 2.49 11.07 -9.32
CA LYS A 247 2.13 12.43 -8.91
C LYS A 247 0.78 12.84 -9.48
N ALA A 248 0.54 12.60 -10.77
CA ALA A 248 -0.75 12.91 -11.40
C ALA A 248 -1.87 12.06 -10.80
N ILE A 249 -1.64 10.77 -10.53
CA ILE A 249 -2.59 9.87 -9.86
C ILE A 249 -2.97 10.41 -8.47
N MET A 250 -1.97 10.78 -7.64
CA MET A 250 -2.25 11.32 -6.31
C MET A 250 -2.94 12.68 -6.38
N ALA A 251 -2.56 13.54 -7.34
CA ALA A 251 -3.24 14.82 -7.54
C ALA A 251 -4.72 14.64 -7.93
N ALA A 252 -5.04 13.68 -8.80
CA ALA A 252 -6.41 13.35 -9.15
C ALA A 252 -7.22 12.86 -7.92
N LEU A 253 -6.63 12.03 -7.08
CA LEU A 253 -7.27 11.58 -5.82
C LEU A 253 -7.52 12.74 -4.85
N VAL A 254 -6.59 13.69 -4.75
CA VAL A 254 -6.76 14.91 -3.95
C VAL A 254 -7.88 15.78 -4.52
N GLU A 255 -7.91 15.99 -5.83
CA GLU A 255 -8.92 16.81 -6.52
C GLU A 255 -10.34 16.30 -6.28
N ILE A 256 -10.54 14.98 -6.37
CA ILE A 256 -11.86 14.38 -6.12
C ILE A 256 -12.19 14.25 -4.63
N LYS A 257 -11.30 14.71 -3.74
CA LYS A 257 -11.41 14.56 -2.27
C LYS A 257 -11.62 13.11 -1.85
N PHE A 258 -10.81 12.21 -2.43
CA PHE A 258 -10.90 10.78 -2.14
C PHE A 258 -10.69 10.49 -0.65
N ALA A 259 -11.69 9.88 -0.01
CA ALA A 259 -11.70 9.65 1.44
C ALA A 259 -11.60 8.16 1.85
N HIS A 260 -11.39 7.29 0.87
CA HIS A 260 -11.22 5.85 1.07
C HIS A 260 -9.74 5.44 1.09
N GLU A 261 -9.47 4.16 0.95
CA GLU A 261 -8.14 3.59 1.05
C GLU A 261 -7.43 3.55 -0.30
N ALA A 262 -6.19 4.08 -0.33
CA ALA A 262 -5.21 3.86 -1.37
C ALA A 262 -4.16 2.88 -0.82
N GLU A 263 -4.18 1.66 -1.32
CA GLU A 263 -3.43 0.54 -0.75
C GLU A 263 -2.25 0.16 -1.65
N PHE A 264 -1.09 0.02 -1.02
CA PHE A 264 0.09 -0.46 -1.74
C PHE A 264 -0.06 -1.94 -2.05
N GLU A 265 0.03 -2.29 -3.33
CA GLU A 265 0.08 -3.66 -3.80
C GLU A 265 1.38 -3.88 -4.60
N TYR A 266 2.41 -4.32 -3.89
CA TYR A 266 3.77 -4.47 -4.40
C TYR A 266 4.07 -5.93 -4.74
N GLU A 267 4.35 -6.19 -6.02
CA GLU A 267 4.45 -7.55 -6.56
C GLU A 267 5.83 -7.92 -7.09
N GLU A 268 6.83 -7.05 -7.00
CA GLU A 268 8.19 -7.38 -7.43
C GLU A 268 8.64 -8.73 -6.82
N PRO A 269 9.22 -9.64 -7.63
CA PRO A 269 9.60 -10.98 -7.17
C PRO A 269 10.91 -10.95 -6.37
N VAL A 270 10.88 -10.30 -5.21
CA VAL A 270 12.03 -10.22 -4.29
C VAL A 270 11.76 -11.02 -3.02
N PRO A 271 12.79 -11.61 -2.41
CA PRO A 271 12.63 -12.42 -1.19
C PRO A 271 12.07 -11.65 0.00
N ASN A 272 12.43 -10.37 0.14
CA ASN A 272 11.95 -9.49 1.19
C ASN A 272 11.35 -8.22 0.58
N LYS A 273 10.03 -8.10 0.65
CA LYS A 273 9.28 -6.97 0.09
C LYS A 273 9.23 -5.73 1.01
N VAL A 274 9.60 -5.87 2.29
CA VAL A 274 9.46 -4.78 3.28
C VAL A 274 10.23 -3.52 2.90
N PRO A 275 11.51 -3.57 2.44
CA PRO A 275 12.21 -2.37 2.02
C PRO A 275 11.52 -1.63 0.87
N GLY A 276 11.04 -2.36 -0.15
CA GLY A 276 10.33 -1.78 -1.29
C GLY A 276 8.99 -1.16 -0.89
N LEU A 277 8.25 -1.82 0.00
CA LEU A 277 7.03 -1.25 0.59
C LEU A 277 7.32 0.01 1.40
N ALA A 278 8.38 0.02 2.22
CA ALA A 278 8.76 1.19 3.02
C ALA A 278 9.11 2.39 2.14
N GLU A 279 9.84 2.16 1.05
CA GLU A 279 10.16 3.19 0.07
C GLU A 279 8.91 3.71 -0.65
N SER A 280 8.02 2.81 -1.12
CA SER A 280 6.75 3.18 -1.75
C SER A 280 5.89 4.04 -0.83
N VAL A 281 5.76 3.66 0.44
CA VAL A 281 5.00 4.40 1.45
C VAL A 281 5.64 5.78 1.69
N GLY A 282 6.97 5.84 1.85
CA GLY A 282 7.71 7.08 2.06
C GLY A 282 7.56 8.04 0.88
N PHE A 283 7.67 7.53 -0.35
CA PHE A 283 7.51 8.32 -1.57
C PHE A 283 6.11 8.94 -1.68
N VAL A 284 5.06 8.15 -1.51
CA VAL A 284 3.67 8.65 -1.60
C VAL A 284 3.33 9.61 -0.47
N ARG A 285 3.82 9.35 0.76
CA ARG A 285 3.69 10.30 1.88
C ARG A 285 4.36 11.64 1.56
N GLY A 286 5.56 11.60 0.96
CA GLY A 286 6.29 12.79 0.52
C GLY A 286 5.54 13.58 -0.55
N LEU A 287 4.95 12.91 -1.54
CA LEU A 287 4.11 13.56 -2.56
C LEU A 287 2.90 14.25 -1.94
N LEU A 288 2.15 13.56 -1.07
CA LEU A 288 0.98 14.11 -0.40
C LEU A 288 1.32 15.29 0.52
N ALA A 289 2.49 15.26 1.15
CA ALA A 289 2.93 16.36 2.01
C ALA A 289 3.35 17.61 1.20
N ALA A 290 3.65 17.46 -0.09
CA ALA A 290 4.07 18.53 -1.00
C ALA A 290 2.90 19.10 -1.83
N MET A 291 1.70 18.55 -1.74
CA MET A 291 0.47 19.02 -2.39
C MET A 291 -0.34 19.93 -1.46
#